data_5089e3e3c5395adc6daf7fde56f0d313
#
_entry.id   5089e3e3c5395adc6daf7fde56f0d313
#
_cell.length_a   1.000
_cell.length_b   1.000
_cell.length_c   1.000
_cell.angle_alpha   90.00
_cell.angle_beta   90.00
_cell.angle_gamma   90.00
#
_symmetry.space_group_name_H-M   'P 1'
#
loop_
_entity.id
_entity.type
_entity.pdbx_description
1 polymer ?
#
loop_
_entity_poly.entity_id
_entity_poly.type
_entity_poly.pdbx_seq_one_letter_code
_entity_poly.pdbx_strand_id
1 'polypeptide(L)'
;MTGAYDLRLVALSVVVAAIASYAALDLAGRVSTSKGKASAAWLLGGALAMSAGIWSMHFIGMLAFSLPVPLAYDVGITMLSMLAAVAASAVALYTVRRPAMTPGNVTLAGTIMGVGICAMHYTGMAAMRMSPPIAYDPVLFVASVLVAIIASLSALWIAFQLRARYSAFAVFAKLGSAVVMGFAIAGMHYTGMAAARFAPDSVCLAVDSTGGTKPATLALVIGVITVFILMITLVISALDAHFAAHSAKLAHALQNANRQLRHMALYDDLTGLPNRVLLEDRLVHSKHRADRCGKPFGVMFIDLDRFKPVNDCFGHGVGDQLLKAAAGRLAGCVRKEDTVARAGGDEFVIVLAELDNAADTAIVGRKILAELSRPFFVGNQELNISGSIGISVYPQDGNDLAALLANADTAMYHAKKEGRNGLRVFVADMRNVPGAAT
;
A
#
# COMPACT_ATOMS: atom_id res chain seq x y z
N MET A 1 33.45 20.69 44.53
CA MET A 1 32.06 20.93 45.01
C MET A 1 31.21 19.70 44.71
N THR A 2 30.29 19.38 45.61
CA THR A 2 29.27 18.34 45.36
C THR A 2 27.98 19.00 44.93
N GLY A 3 27.42 18.55 43.81
CA GLY A 3 26.13 19.03 43.33
C GLY A 3 24.96 18.22 43.86
N ALA A 4 23.77 18.80 43.89
CA ALA A 4 22.54 18.12 44.26
C ALA A 4 21.60 18.04 43.04
N TYR A 5 20.71 17.03 43.03
CA TYR A 5 19.74 16.85 41.94
C TYR A 5 18.32 17.00 42.40
N ASP A 6 17.51 17.78 41.69
CA ASP A 6 16.06 17.75 41.78
C ASP A 6 15.49 16.56 41.05
N LEU A 7 15.00 15.57 41.81
CA LEU A 7 14.51 14.30 41.27
C LEU A 7 13.27 14.49 40.36
N ARG A 8 12.50 15.56 40.52
CA ARG A 8 11.34 15.87 39.66
C ARG A 8 11.79 16.26 38.27
N LEU A 9 12.83 17.10 38.18
CA LEU A 9 13.45 17.47 36.87
C LEU A 9 14.19 16.30 36.23
N VAL A 10 14.82 15.45 37.03
CA VAL A 10 15.40 14.17 36.52
C VAL A 10 14.32 13.31 35.89
N ALA A 11 13.19 13.07 36.58
CA ALA A 11 12.08 12.30 36.03
C ALA A 11 11.52 12.94 34.76
N LEU A 12 11.35 14.28 34.76
CA LEU A 12 10.88 15.03 33.58
C LEU A 12 11.83 14.85 32.38
N SER A 13 13.15 14.91 32.61
CA SER A 13 14.15 14.73 31.54
C SER A 13 14.04 13.33 30.88
N VAL A 14 13.81 12.28 31.67
CA VAL A 14 13.61 10.91 31.17
C VAL A 14 12.30 10.81 30.37
N VAL A 15 11.21 11.42 30.84
CA VAL A 15 9.92 11.45 30.12
C VAL A 15 10.08 12.15 28.77
N VAL A 16 10.74 13.31 28.75
CA VAL A 16 11.02 14.04 27.49
C VAL A 16 11.87 13.20 26.54
N ALA A 17 12.89 12.50 27.05
CA ALA A 17 13.70 11.60 26.25
C ALA A 17 12.86 10.45 25.65
N ALA A 18 11.93 9.87 26.41
CA ALA A 18 11.06 8.80 25.91
C ALA A 18 10.09 9.31 24.83
N ILE A 19 9.47 10.48 25.02
CA ILE A 19 8.58 11.11 24.02
C ILE A 19 9.36 11.44 22.75
N ALA A 20 10.55 12.01 22.86
CA ALA A 20 11.42 12.31 21.71
C ALA A 20 11.85 11.04 20.97
N SER A 21 12.14 9.97 21.69
CA SER A 21 12.47 8.67 21.11
C SER A 21 11.29 8.05 20.37
N TYR A 22 10.07 8.19 20.89
CA TYR A 22 8.85 7.75 20.16
C TYR A 22 8.67 8.53 18.87
N ALA A 23 8.79 9.86 18.92
CA ALA A 23 8.71 10.71 17.74
C ALA A 23 9.78 10.34 16.69
N ALA A 24 11.02 10.06 17.14
CA ALA A 24 12.11 9.62 16.28
C ALA A 24 11.81 8.30 15.57
N LEU A 25 11.24 7.30 16.26
CA LEU A 25 10.84 6.02 15.70
C LEU A 25 9.70 6.17 14.67
N ASP A 26 8.75 7.08 14.91
CA ASP A 26 7.67 7.36 13.97
C ASP A 26 8.18 8.06 12.70
N LEU A 27 9.02 9.09 12.89
CA LEU A 27 9.66 9.82 11.79
C LEU A 27 10.56 8.92 10.93
N ALA A 28 11.29 7.98 11.53
CA ALA A 28 12.09 6.99 10.81
C ALA A 28 11.24 6.16 9.83
N GLY A 29 10.03 5.78 10.23
CA GLY A 29 9.05 5.13 9.36
C GLY A 29 8.69 6.00 8.15
N ARG A 30 8.37 7.27 8.38
CA ARG A 30 7.95 8.22 7.34
C ARG A 30 9.06 8.55 6.35
N VAL A 31 10.27 8.80 6.85
CA VAL A 31 11.45 9.03 6.00
C VAL A 31 11.72 7.84 5.09
N SER A 32 11.51 6.61 5.59
CA SER A 32 11.76 5.38 4.82
C SER A 32 10.70 5.07 3.77
N THR A 33 9.44 5.48 3.98
CA THR A 33 8.32 5.21 3.06
C THR A 33 8.09 6.34 2.06
N SER A 34 8.53 7.56 2.35
CA SER A 34 8.37 8.73 1.49
C SER A 34 9.40 8.75 0.34
N LYS A 35 9.03 9.39 -0.78
CA LYS A 35 9.89 9.53 -1.96
C LYS A 35 10.07 11.00 -2.36
N GLY A 36 11.13 11.29 -3.11
CA GLY A 36 11.37 12.62 -3.68
C GLY A 36 11.46 13.73 -2.63
N LYS A 37 10.83 14.87 -2.91
CA LYS A 37 10.84 16.07 -2.05
C LYS A 37 10.24 15.81 -0.65
N ALA A 38 9.24 14.96 -0.55
CA ALA A 38 8.63 14.59 0.74
C ALA A 38 9.63 13.87 1.66
N SER A 39 10.46 12.97 1.12
CA SER A 39 11.52 12.30 1.89
C SER A 39 12.56 13.27 2.43
N ALA A 40 12.93 14.30 1.64
CA ALA A 40 13.86 15.36 2.10
C ALA A 40 13.23 16.21 3.20
N ALA A 41 11.96 16.60 3.05
CA ALA A 41 11.23 17.37 4.06
C ALA A 41 11.12 16.62 5.38
N TRP A 42 10.74 15.32 5.34
CA TRP A 42 10.69 14.45 6.51
C TRP A 42 12.06 14.25 7.16
N LEU A 43 13.14 14.16 6.37
CA LEU A 43 14.50 14.05 6.90
C LEU A 43 14.92 15.32 7.64
N LEU A 44 14.69 16.50 7.06
CA LEU A 44 15.07 17.77 7.68
C LEU A 44 14.21 18.06 8.92
N GLY A 45 12.88 18.02 8.77
CA GLY A 45 11.95 18.24 9.89
C GLY A 45 12.12 17.21 11.00
N GLY A 46 12.34 15.96 10.63
CA GLY A 46 12.62 14.88 11.56
C GLY A 46 13.94 15.04 12.31
N ALA A 47 15.00 15.46 11.64
CA ALA A 47 16.28 15.74 12.28
C ALA A 47 16.17 16.88 13.30
N LEU A 48 15.42 17.95 12.95
CA LEU A 48 15.16 19.06 13.87
C LEU A 48 14.32 18.63 15.08
N ALA A 49 13.23 17.88 14.87
CA ALA A 49 12.37 17.41 15.94
C ALA A 49 13.11 16.45 16.90
N MET A 50 13.86 15.50 16.34
CA MET A 50 14.63 14.54 17.12
C MET A 50 15.75 15.23 17.93
N SER A 51 16.49 16.14 17.30
CA SER A 51 17.55 16.89 17.96
C SER A 51 17.01 17.79 19.07
N ALA A 52 15.88 18.47 18.86
CA ALA A 52 15.22 19.29 19.87
C ALA A 52 14.87 18.45 21.12
N GLY A 53 14.34 17.23 20.91
CA GLY A 53 14.04 16.32 22.02
C GLY A 53 15.27 15.88 22.82
N ILE A 54 16.35 15.45 22.15
CA ILE A 54 17.59 15.01 22.79
C ILE A 54 18.26 16.19 23.53
N TRP A 55 18.33 17.34 22.89
CA TRP A 55 18.91 18.54 23.43
C TRP A 55 18.11 19.11 24.63
N SER A 56 16.79 19.05 24.58
CA SER A 56 15.94 19.45 25.70
C SER A 56 16.08 18.53 26.92
N MET A 57 16.15 17.23 26.69
CA MET A 57 16.42 16.29 27.77
C MET A 57 17.74 16.63 28.46
N HIS A 58 18.80 16.92 27.69
CA HIS A 58 20.10 17.31 28.23
C HIS A 58 20.00 18.56 29.09
N PHE A 59 19.37 19.64 28.61
CA PHE A 59 19.28 20.88 29.36
C PHE A 59 18.30 20.80 30.55
N ILE A 60 17.21 20.01 30.48
CA ILE A 60 16.38 19.74 31.64
C ILE A 60 17.17 18.96 32.69
N GLY A 61 18.03 18.00 32.28
CA GLY A 61 18.94 17.29 33.14
C GLY A 61 19.99 18.21 33.78
N MET A 62 20.51 19.18 33.00
CA MET A 62 21.40 20.22 33.51
C MET A 62 20.72 21.14 34.54
N LEU A 63 19.45 21.46 34.35
CA LEU A 63 18.65 22.25 35.29
C LEU A 63 18.29 21.50 36.56
N ALA A 64 18.23 20.15 36.47
CA ALA A 64 18.08 19.29 37.63
C ALA A 64 19.30 19.34 38.58
N PHE A 65 20.45 19.73 38.02
CA PHE A 65 21.70 19.79 38.74
C PHE A 65 21.96 21.19 39.31
N SER A 66 22.24 21.28 40.59
CA SER A 66 22.52 22.56 41.29
C SER A 66 23.89 22.50 41.97
N LEU A 67 24.61 23.62 41.88
CA LEU A 67 25.85 23.87 42.61
C LEU A 67 25.62 25.00 43.62
N PRO A 68 26.45 25.11 44.65
CA PRO A 68 26.39 26.21 45.63
C PRO A 68 26.88 27.56 45.09
N VAL A 69 26.90 27.70 43.76
CA VAL A 69 27.25 28.93 43.01
C VAL A 69 26.18 29.26 41.98
N PRO A 70 25.97 30.54 41.66
CA PRO A 70 25.06 30.91 40.61
C PRO A 70 25.49 30.31 39.28
N LEU A 71 24.54 29.73 38.53
CA LEU A 71 24.78 29.16 37.20
C LEU A 71 24.07 29.98 36.14
N ALA A 72 24.73 30.10 34.99
CA ALA A 72 24.16 30.62 33.75
C ALA A 72 24.77 29.87 32.56
N TYR A 73 24.20 30.03 31.40
CA TYR A 73 24.62 29.34 30.18
C TYR A 73 24.88 30.36 29.07
N ASP A 74 26.03 30.26 28.40
CA ASP A 74 26.36 31.05 27.22
C ASP A 74 25.49 30.59 26.05
N VAL A 75 24.71 31.54 25.48
CA VAL A 75 23.74 31.25 24.39
C VAL A 75 24.45 30.73 23.14
N GLY A 76 25.62 31.28 22.77
CA GLY A 76 26.36 30.89 21.59
C GLY A 76 26.81 29.41 21.66
N ILE A 77 27.41 29.04 22.80
CA ILE A 77 27.87 27.66 23.02
C ILE A 77 26.67 26.70 23.14
N THR A 78 25.57 27.15 23.75
CA THR A 78 24.32 26.41 23.86
C THR A 78 23.73 26.11 22.45
N MET A 79 23.70 27.10 21.56
CA MET A 79 23.28 26.91 20.18
C MET A 79 24.23 26.00 19.37
N LEU A 80 25.54 26.11 19.61
CA LEU A 80 26.53 25.21 18.99
C LEU A 80 26.28 23.76 19.39
N SER A 81 25.93 23.48 20.64
CA SER A 81 25.57 22.13 21.09
C SER A 81 24.33 21.58 20.35
N MET A 82 23.35 22.43 20.04
CA MET A 82 22.19 22.05 19.27
C MET A 82 22.56 21.59 17.83
N LEU A 83 23.53 22.25 17.19
CA LEU A 83 24.00 21.85 15.85
C LEU A 83 24.59 20.44 15.83
N ALA A 84 25.33 20.05 16.88
CA ALA A 84 25.84 18.70 17.03
C ALA A 84 24.71 17.66 17.13
N ALA A 85 23.64 17.98 17.88
CA ALA A 85 22.44 17.12 17.96
C ALA A 85 21.73 17.00 16.60
N VAL A 86 21.60 18.11 15.83
CA VAL A 86 20.98 18.09 14.51
C VAL A 86 21.79 17.21 13.55
N ALA A 87 23.11 17.33 13.53
CA ALA A 87 23.98 16.51 12.70
C ALA A 87 23.85 15.02 13.03
N ALA A 88 23.88 14.65 14.33
CA ALA A 88 23.70 13.28 14.79
C ALA A 88 22.33 12.72 14.38
N SER A 89 21.26 13.49 14.56
CA SER A 89 19.89 13.10 14.18
C SER A 89 19.72 12.95 12.66
N ALA A 90 20.35 13.82 11.88
CA ALA A 90 20.31 13.72 10.42
C ALA A 90 21.01 12.44 9.91
N VAL A 91 22.18 12.09 10.50
CA VAL A 91 22.89 10.85 10.19
C VAL A 91 22.03 9.63 10.52
N ALA A 92 21.34 9.63 11.68
CA ALA A 92 20.45 8.56 12.09
C ALA A 92 19.32 8.34 11.08
N LEU A 93 18.55 9.39 10.74
CA LEU A 93 17.42 9.30 9.83
C LEU A 93 17.85 8.99 8.39
N TYR A 94 18.98 9.56 7.94
CA TYR A 94 19.56 9.24 6.63
C TYR A 94 19.93 7.76 6.53
N THR A 95 20.47 7.18 7.60
CA THR A 95 20.87 5.76 7.62
C THR A 95 19.65 4.84 7.63
N VAL A 96 18.65 5.14 8.45
CA VAL A 96 17.42 4.34 8.53
C VAL A 96 16.62 4.35 7.21
N ARG A 97 16.76 5.39 6.38
CA ARG A 97 16.13 5.48 5.06
C ARG A 97 16.64 4.44 4.06
N ARG A 98 17.85 3.91 4.23
CA ARG A 98 18.45 2.96 3.28
C ARG A 98 17.62 1.67 3.16
N PRO A 99 17.50 1.07 1.97
CA PRO A 99 16.72 -0.16 1.77
C PRO A 99 17.21 -1.33 2.62
N ALA A 100 18.52 -1.47 2.74
CA ALA A 100 19.17 -2.50 3.54
C ALA A 100 20.18 -1.88 4.50
N MET A 101 20.26 -2.44 5.71
CA MET A 101 21.29 -2.12 6.68
C MET A 101 22.37 -3.20 6.68
N THR A 102 23.55 -2.83 6.21
CA THR A 102 24.74 -3.67 6.38
C THR A 102 25.34 -3.44 7.77
N PRO A 103 25.97 -4.45 8.41
CA PRO A 103 26.62 -4.28 9.72
C PRO A 103 27.59 -3.10 9.74
N GLY A 104 28.39 -2.91 8.71
CA GLY A 104 29.34 -1.80 8.60
C GLY A 104 28.66 -0.43 8.59
N ASN A 105 27.53 -0.27 7.87
CA ASN A 105 26.78 0.99 7.86
C ASN A 105 26.16 1.30 9.22
N VAL A 106 25.64 0.30 9.93
CA VAL A 106 25.08 0.46 11.28
C VAL A 106 26.16 0.87 12.26
N THR A 107 27.31 0.18 12.23
CA THR A 107 28.44 0.48 13.12
C THR A 107 28.96 1.89 12.89
N LEU A 108 29.21 2.27 11.64
CA LEU A 108 29.69 3.61 11.32
C LEU A 108 28.69 4.70 11.74
N ALA A 109 27.42 4.57 11.34
CA ALA A 109 26.41 5.55 11.65
C ALA A 109 26.10 5.66 13.15
N GLY A 110 26.04 4.52 13.86
CA GLY A 110 25.83 4.49 15.30
C GLY A 110 27.00 5.11 16.08
N THR A 111 28.24 4.87 15.64
CA THR A 111 29.42 5.51 16.22
C THR A 111 29.42 7.02 16.00
N ILE A 112 29.15 7.49 14.76
CA ILE A 112 29.04 8.92 14.44
C ILE A 112 27.93 9.58 15.27
N MET A 113 26.76 8.93 15.37
CA MET A 113 25.64 9.41 16.17
C MET A 113 25.99 9.49 17.65
N GLY A 114 26.62 8.44 18.23
CA GLY A 114 27.04 8.40 19.63
C GLY A 114 28.05 9.49 19.96
N VAL A 115 29.06 9.65 19.09
CA VAL A 115 30.06 10.73 19.22
C VAL A 115 29.39 12.11 19.11
N GLY A 116 28.44 12.29 18.18
CA GLY A 116 27.69 13.53 18.03
C GLY A 116 26.84 13.87 19.26
N ILE A 117 26.21 12.88 19.89
CA ILE A 117 25.46 13.05 21.16
C ILE A 117 26.40 13.41 22.32
N CYS A 118 27.58 12.78 22.42
CA CYS A 118 28.59 13.17 23.37
C CYS A 118 29.11 14.60 23.12
N ALA A 119 29.38 14.96 21.87
CA ALA A 119 29.78 16.30 21.51
C ALA A 119 28.73 17.33 21.93
N MET A 120 27.44 17.06 21.69
CA MET A 120 26.34 17.90 22.17
C MET A 120 26.35 18.05 23.70
N HIS A 121 26.48 16.92 24.42
CA HIS A 121 26.45 16.91 25.89
C HIS A 121 27.64 17.73 26.47
N TYR A 122 28.85 17.44 26.05
CA TYR A 122 30.04 18.12 26.62
C TYR A 122 30.18 19.57 26.17
N THR A 123 29.72 19.93 24.95
CA THR A 123 29.59 21.33 24.53
C THR A 123 28.53 22.05 25.35
N GLY A 124 27.38 21.39 25.65
CA GLY A 124 26.36 21.93 26.54
C GLY A 124 26.88 22.17 27.95
N MET A 125 27.71 21.26 28.48
CA MET A 125 28.42 21.45 29.77
C MET A 125 29.38 22.64 29.71
N ALA A 126 30.11 22.80 28.62
CA ALA A 126 31.04 23.92 28.43
C ALA A 126 30.32 25.29 28.38
N ALA A 127 29.02 25.33 28.06
CA ALA A 127 28.21 26.57 28.07
C ALA A 127 28.14 27.25 29.44
N MET A 128 28.38 26.51 30.54
CA MET A 128 28.52 27.10 31.90
C MET A 128 29.73 27.99 32.08
N ARG A 129 30.75 27.88 31.21
CA ARG A 129 32.02 28.67 31.27
C ARG A 129 32.60 28.75 32.68
N MET A 130 32.82 27.56 33.28
CA MET A 130 33.39 27.48 34.64
C MET A 130 34.85 27.87 34.66
N SER A 131 35.27 28.57 35.72
CA SER A 131 36.66 28.90 35.98
C SER A 131 36.98 28.50 37.45
N PRO A 132 37.96 27.59 37.69
CA PRO A 132 38.69 26.77 36.74
C PRO A 132 37.77 25.89 35.85
N PRO A 133 38.27 25.43 34.66
CA PRO A 133 37.48 24.56 33.77
C PRO A 133 37.04 23.28 34.45
N ILE A 134 35.91 22.73 33.98
CA ILE A 134 35.37 21.44 34.45
C ILE A 134 36.41 20.37 34.14
N ALA A 135 36.88 19.66 35.15
CA ALA A 135 37.68 18.45 34.99
C ALA A 135 36.75 17.24 34.87
N TYR A 136 37.16 16.24 34.12
CA TYR A 136 36.36 15.04 33.94
C TYR A 136 37.12 13.81 34.45
N ASP A 137 36.43 12.97 35.19
CA ASP A 137 36.95 11.64 35.55
C ASP A 137 37.10 10.79 34.28
N PRO A 138 38.32 10.31 33.94
CA PRO A 138 38.55 9.63 32.68
C PRO A 138 37.73 8.34 32.49
N VAL A 139 37.49 7.60 33.60
CA VAL A 139 36.74 6.33 33.53
C VAL A 139 35.28 6.58 33.25
N LEU A 140 34.64 7.51 33.97
CA LEU A 140 33.25 7.87 33.77
C LEU A 140 33.02 8.58 32.44
N PHE A 141 34.01 9.38 32.00
CA PHE A 141 33.96 10.03 30.67
C PHE A 141 33.93 8.95 29.56
N VAL A 142 34.87 7.99 29.59
CA VAL A 142 34.89 6.89 28.61
C VAL A 142 33.62 6.04 28.71
N ALA A 143 33.12 5.77 29.91
CA ALA A 143 31.90 5.03 30.13
C ALA A 143 30.70 5.75 29.48
N SER A 144 30.57 7.08 29.65
CA SER A 144 29.50 7.85 29.01
C SER A 144 29.54 7.79 27.48
N VAL A 145 30.75 7.83 26.89
CA VAL A 145 30.95 7.68 25.43
C VAL A 145 30.53 6.29 24.96
N LEU A 146 30.90 5.25 25.68
CA LEU A 146 30.53 3.87 25.35
C LEU A 146 29.01 3.68 25.45
N VAL A 147 28.36 4.21 26.48
CA VAL A 147 26.90 4.19 26.64
C VAL A 147 26.23 4.91 25.46
N ALA A 148 26.73 6.07 25.04
CA ALA A 148 26.21 6.80 23.91
C ALA A 148 26.29 6.00 22.59
N ILE A 149 27.43 5.35 22.34
CA ILE A 149 27.63 4.55 21.13
C ILE A 149 26.71 3.31 21.14
N ILE A 150 26.66 2.57 22.24
CA ILE A 150 25.82 1.36 22.38
C ILE A 150 24.32 1.75 22.24
N ALA A 151 23.87 2.82 22.91
CA ALA A 151 22.52 3.34 22.81
C ALA A 151 22.19 3.73 21.38
N SER A 152 23.10 4.41 20.67
CA SER A 152 22.91 4.84 19.27
C SER A 152 22.85 3.67 18.31
N LEU A 153 23.69 2.65 18.46
CA LEU A 153 23.63 1.40 17.68
C LEU A 153 22.29 0.68 17.87
N SER A 154 21.88 0.54 19.13
CA SER A 154 20.60 -0.10 19.49
C SER A 154 19.42 0.69 18.94
N ALA A 155 19.42 2.02 19.05
CA ALA A 155 18.39 2.91 18.55
C ALA A 155 18.24 2.80 17.03
N LEU A 156 19.35 2.81 16.28
CA LEU A 156 19.35 2.64 14.82
C LEU A 156 18.78 1.28 14.41
N TRP A 157 19.18 0.23 15.08
CA TRP A 157 18.69 -1.13 14.82
C TRP A 157 17.20 -1.26 15.09
N ILE A 158 16.72 -0.76 16.23
CA ILE A 158 15.28 -0.75 16.60
C ILE A 158 14.49 0.07 15.60
N ALA A 159 14.96 1.28 15.27
CA ALA A 159 14.28 2.15 14.30
C ALA A 159 14.16 1.48 12.92
N PHE A 160 15.22 0.80 12.48
CA PHE A 160 15.19 0.06 11.23
C PHE A 160 14.19 -1.09 11.24
N GLN A 161 14.13 -1.87 12.31
CA GLN A 161 13.21 -3.01 12.45
C GLN A 161 11.73 -2.57 12.53
N LEU A 162 11.47 -1.42 13.15
CA LEU A 162 10.12 -0.94 13.39
C LEU A 162 9.58 0.02 12.30
N ARG A 163 10.44 0.52 11.39
CA ARG A 163 10.09 1.56 10.42
C ARG A 163 8.95 1.20 9.45
N ALA A 164 8.79 -0.09 9.10
CA ALA A 164 7.81 -0.57 8.12
C ALA A 164 6.65 -1.37 8.75
N ARG A 165 6.54 -1.41 10.08
CA ARG A 165 5.51 -2.19 10.77
C ARG A 165 4.33 -1.29 11.14
N TYR A 166 3.16 -1.54 10.55
CA TYR A 166 1.89 -0.85 10.79
C TYR A 166 0.86 -1.83 11.37
N SER A 167 1.02 -2.21 12.63
CA SER A 167 0.05 -3.04 13.35
C SER A 167 -0.16 -2.49 14.76
N ALA A 168 -1.26 -2.87 15.42
CA ALA A 168 -1.47 -2.51 16.83
C ALA A 168 -0.29 -2.95 17.71
N PHE A 169 0.25 -4.15 17.47
CA PHE A 169 1.45 -4.64 18.14
C PHE A 169 2.69 -3.74 17.90
N ALA A 170 2.83 -3.17 16.71
CA ALA A 170 3.94 -2.27 16.39
C ALA A 170 3.89 -0.96 17.19
N VAL A 171 2.71 -0.46 17.56
CA VAL A 171 2.56 0.72 18.44
C VAL A 171 3.11 0.42 19.82
N PHE A 172 2.74 -0.71 20.41
CA PHE A 172 3.26 -1.13 21.73
C PHE A 172 4.78 -1.38 21.68
N ALA A 173 5.28 -1.99 20.60
CA ALA A 173 6.71 -2.18 20.40
C ALA A 173 7.47 -0.84 20.29
N LYS A 174 6.91 0.14 19.56
CA LYS A 174 7.46 1.50 19.49
C LYS A 174 7.47 2.18 20.84
N LEU A 175 6.38 2.09 21.63
CA LEU A 175 6.29 2.67 22.97
C LEU A 175 7.34 2.05 23.92
N GLY A 176 7.41 0.73 24.01
CA GLY A 176 8.42 0.05 24.81
C GLY A 176 9.84 0.40 24.41
N SER A 177 10.14 0.42 23.11
CA SER A 177 11.45 0.82 22.58
C SER A 177 11.77 2.28 22.90
N ALA A 178 10.80 3.18 22.82
CA ALA A 178 10.99 4.59 23.14
C ALA A 178 11.35 4.81 24.61
N VAL A 179 10.72 4.06 25.52
CA VAL A 179 11.05 4.09 26.94
C VAL A 179 12.49 3.60 27.19
N VAL A 180 12.86 2.47 26.59
CA VAL A 180 14.23 1.93 26.71
C VAL A 180 15.26 2.91 26.14
N MET A 181 14.99 3.50 24.98
CA MET A 181 15.85 4.53 24.37
C MET A 181 15.96 5.78 25.23
N GLY A 182 14.83 6.22 25.82
CA GLY A 182 14.80 7.35 26.74
C GLY A 182 15.70 7.14 27.94
N PHE A 183 15.65 5.96 28.57
CA PHE A 183 16.56 5.59 29.66
C PHE A 183 18.01 5.51 29.21
N ALA A 184 18.29 5.01 28.00
CA ALA A 184 19.65 4.93 27.48
C ALA A 184 20.27 6.32 27.24
N ILE A 185 19.47 7.28 26.71
CA ILE A 185 19.90 8.67 26.51
C ILE A 185 20.12 9.34 27.86
N ALA A 186 19.22 9.18 28.82
CA ALA A 186 19.35 9.71 30.17
C ALA A 186 20.58 9.08 30.89
N GLY A 187 20.79 7.78 30.72
CA GLY A 187 21.94 7.06 31.26
C GLY A 187 23.26 7.66 30.80
N MET A 188 23.40 7.97 29.49
CA MET A 188 24.59 8.66 28.98
C MET A 188 24.74 10.05 29.62
N HIS A 189 23.68 10.84 29.67
CA HIS A 189 23.71 12.18 30.24
C HIS A 189 24.15 12.17 31.72
N TYR A 190 23.49 11.36 32.54
CA TYR A 190 23.83 11.31 33.99
C TYR A 190 25.16 10.66 34.30
N THR A 191 25.66 9.73 33.45
CA THR A 191 27.04 9.22 33.54
C THR A 191 28.02 10.33 33.19
N GLY A 192 27.75 11.13 32.15
CA GLY A 192 28.56 12.29 31.79
C GLY A 192 28.58 13.37 32.88
N MET A 193 27.43 13.61 33.51
CA MET A 193 27.34 14.52 34.68
C MET A 193 28.15 14.00 35.89
N ALA A 194 28.08 12.70 36.13
CA ALA A 194 28.89 12.08 37.22
C ALA A 194 30.39 12.12 36.95
N ALA A 195 30.81 12.20 35.70
CA ALA A 195 32.20 12.39 35.32
C ALA A 195 32.71 13.80 35.64
N ALA A 196 31.82 14.82 35.71
CA ALA A 196 32.18 16.20 35.89
C ALA A 196 32.63 16.49 37.33
N ARG A 197 33.83 17.04 37.47
CA ARG A 197 34.43 17.44 38.74
C ARG A 197 34.60 18.96 38.79
N PHE A 198 33.94 19.62 39.73
CA PHE A 198 33.99 21.05 39.93
C PHE A 198 34.95 21.37 41.10
N ALA A 199 35.90 22.26 40.87
CA ALA A 199 36.82 22.70 41.92
C ALA A 199 36.06 23.48 43.01
N PRO A 200 36.54 23.51 44.27
CA PRO A 200 35.85 24.16 45.39
C PRO A 200 35.55 25.65 45.17
N ASP A 201 36.39 26.36 44.44
CA ASP A 201 36.42 27.81 44.20
C ASP A 201 35.93 28.15 42.75
N SER A 202 35.27 27.22 42.08
CA SER A 202 34.78 27.47 40.74
C SER A 202 33.72 28.55 40.71
N VAL A 203 33.84 29.46 39.73
CA VAL A 203 32.87 30.50 39.42
C VAL A 203 32.33 30.32 38.01
N CYS A 204 31.07 30.69 37.78
CA CYS A 204 30.45 30.60 36.46
C CYS A 204 30.58 31.96 35.74
N LEU A 205 31.46 32.07 34.77
CA LEU A 205 31.70 33.31 34.00
C LEU A 205 30.52 33.68 33.09
N ALA A 206 29.60 32.79 32.84
CA ALA A 206 28.42 33.06 32.05
C ALA A 206 27.38 33.96 32.80
N VAL A 207 27.45 34.05 34.13
CA VAL A 207 26.55 34.87 34.94
C VAL A 207 26.68 36.38 34.64
N ASP A 208 27.91 36.84 34.47
CA ASP A 208 28.24 38.25 34.29
C ASP A 208 28.41 38.59 32.79
N SER A 209 28.25 37.64 31.88
CA SER A 209 28.37 37.86 30.45
C SER A 209 27.09 38.43 29.84
N THR A 210 27.23 39.36 28.87
CA THR A 210 26.08 39.92 28.09
C THR A 210 25.27 38.88 27.34
N GLY A 211 25.87 37.68 27.12
CA GLY A 211 25.24 36.52 26.47
C GLY A 211 24.76 35.45 27.45
N GLY A 212 24.85 35.68 28.76
CA GLY A 212 24.44 34.72 29.79
C GLY A 212 22.92 34.69 30.00
N THR A 213 22.34 33.51 30.01
CA THR A 213 20.91 33.33 30.30
C THR A 213 20.71 32.54 31.58
N LYS A 214 19.78 33.06 32.45
CA LYS A 214 19.41 32.38 33.70
C LYS A 214 18.83 30.99 33.41
N PRO A 215 19.12 29.99 34.27
CA PRO A 215 18.64 28.62 34.08
C PRO A 215 17.12 28.54 33.90
N ALA A 216 16.35 29.25 34.68
CA ALA A 216 14.86 29.24 34.63
C ALA A 216 14.33 29.77 33.27
N THR A 217 14.93 30.83 32.72
CA THR A 217 14.54 31.39 31.42
C THR A 217 14.90 30.41 30.29
N LEU A 218 16.10 29.85 30.35
CA LEU A 218 16.56 28.84 29.38
C LEU A 218 15.66 27.60 29.40
N ALA A 219 15.29 27.11 30.60
CA ALA A 219 14.35 26.01 30.79
C ALA A 219 13.00 26.26 30.11
N LEU A 220 12.43 27.42 30.38
CA LEU A 220 11.11 27.80 29.84
C LEU A 220 11.15 27.84 28.32
N VAL A 221 12.15 28.49 27.74
CA VAL A 221 12.29 28.61 26.29
C VAL A 221 12.50 27.22 25.64
N ILE A 222 13.40 26.43 26.17
CA ILE A 222 13.67 25.08 25.67
C ILE A 222 12.43 24.20 25.80
N GLY A 223 11.78 24.20 26.95
CA GLY A 223 10.58 23.41 27.22
C GLY A 223 9.44 23.75 26.26
N VAL A 224 9.14 25.03 26.11
CA VAL A 224 8.06 25.50 25.20
C VAL A 224 8.37 25.13 23.74
N ILE A 225 9.58 25.43 23.26
CA ILE A 225 9.97 25.12 21.87
C ILE A 225 9.89 23.61 21.63
N THR A 226 10.37 22.79 22.55
CA THR A 226 10.35 21.33 22.40
C THR A 226 8.97 20.77 22.37
N VAL A 227 8.11 21.15 23.32
CA VAL A 227 6.71 20.71 23.34
C VAL A 227 6.01 21.11 22.05
N PHE A 228 6.26 22.34 21.58
CA PHE A 228 5.67 22.83 20.32
C PHE A 228 6.14 22.02 19.11
N ILE A 229 7.44 21.76 18.96
CA ILE A 229 8.01 20.96 17.85
C ILE A 229 7.50 19.53 17.91
N LEU A 230 7.50 18.91 19.08
CA LEU A 230 6.99 17.55 19.24
C LEU A 230 5.49 17.47 18.95
N MET A 231 4.70 18.42 19.43
CA MET A 231 3.28 18.47 19.14
C MET A 231 2.99 18.64 17.64
N ILE A 232 3.64 19.59 16.97
CA ILE A 232 3.51 19.75 15.53
C ILE A 232 3.89 18.47 14.79
N THR A 233 4.99 17.84 15.16
CA THR A 233 5.45 16.58 14.54
C THR A 233 4.41 15.48 14.69
N LEU A 234 3.83 15.31 15.88
CA LEU A 234 2.79 14.31 16.12
C LEU A 234 1.50 14.62 15.35
N VAL A 235 1.09 15.90 15.31
CA VAL A 235 -0.11 16.32 14.56
C VAL A 235 0.07 16.06 13.06
N ILE A 236 1.19 16.51 12.48
CA ILE A 236 1.46 16.27 11.05
C ILE A 236 1.54 14.76 10.78
N SER A 237 2.16 14.00 11.68
CA SER A 237 2.22 12.55 11.62
C SER A 237 0.83 11.92 11.62
N ALA A 238 -0.03 12.31 12.52
CA ALA A 238 -1.41 11.81 12.60
C ALA A 238 -2.23 12.15 11.34
N LEU A 239 -2.11 13.39 10.85
CA LEU A 239 -2.79 13.84 9.63
C LEU A 239 -2.34 13.05 8.41
N ASP A 240 -1.02 12.87 8.23
CA ASP A 240 -0.48 12.10 7.11
C ASP A 240 -0.95 10.64 7.13
N ALA A 241 -0.96 10.00 8.31
CA ALA A 241 -1.52 8.65 8.49
C ALA A 241 -3.02 8.60 8.12
N HIS A 242 -3.78 9.61 8.53
CA HIS A 242 -5.21 9.71 8.21
C HIS A 242 -5.44 9.86 6.70
N PHE A 243 -4.70 10.76 6.04
CA PHE A 243 -4.79 10.96 4.60
C PHE A 243 -4.36 9.71 3.81
N ALA A 244 -3.29 9.03 4.23
CA ALA A 244 -2.86 7.79 3.60
C ALA A 244 -3.93 6.68 3.70
N ALA A 245 -4.54 6.51 4.87
CA ALA A 245 -5.62 5.54 5.07
C ALA A 245 -6.87 5.89 4.23
N HIS A 246 -7.22 7.17 4.14
CA HIS A 246 -8.36 7.64 3.35
C HIS A 246 -8.13 7.43 1.84
N SER A 247 -6.95 7.78 1.35
CA SER A 247 -6.55 7.57 -0.05
C SER A 247 -6.57 6.10 -0.46
N ALA A 248 -6.12 5.20 0.43
CA ALA A 248 -6.16 3.76 0.20
C ALA A 248 -7.61 3.24 0.08
N LYS A 249 -8.53 3.71 0.94
CA LYS A 249 -9.97 3.37 0.86
C LYS A 249 -10.59 3.84 -0.44
N LEU A 250 -10.32 5.08 -0.85
CA LEU A 250 -10.83 5.64 -2.11
C LEU A 250 -10.31 4.86 -3.33
N ALA A 251 -9.02 4.53 -3.36
CA ALA A 251 -8.43 3.75 -4.43
C ALA A 251 -9.10 2.36 -4.56
N HIS A 252 -9.34 1.69 -3.43
CA HIS A 252 -10.03 0.40 -3.39
C HIS A 252 -11.49 0.51 -3.87
N ALA A 253 -12.22 1.53 -3.41
CA ALA A 253 -13.60 1.78 -3.84
C ALA A 253 -13.67 2.05 -5.35
N LEU A 254 -12.77 2.88 -5.89
CA LEU A 254 -12.68 3.17 -7.33
C LEU A 254 -12.37 1.91 -8.14
N GLN A 255 -11.44 1.06 -7.65
CA GLN A 255 -11.11 -0.20 -8.33
C GLN A 255 -12.31 -1.16 -8.37
N ASN A 256 -13.08 -1.25 -7.29
CA ASN A 256 -14.29 -2.07 -7.24
C ASN A 256 -15.37 -1.54 -8.18
N ALA A 257 -15.62 -0.22 -8.17
CA ALA A 257 -16.57 0.42 -9.07
C ALA A 257 -16.18 0.20 -10.55
N ASN A 258 -14.91 0.34 -10.89
CA ASN A 258 -14.42 0.10 -12.25
C ASN A 258 -14.59 -1.38 -12.66
N ARG A 259 -14.36 -2.33 -11.73
CA ARG A 259 -14.61 -3.76 -12.00
C ARG A 259 -16.08 -4.04 -12.27
N GLN A 260 -16.98 -3.44 -11.48
CA GLN A 260 -18.43 -3.57 -11.68
C GLN A 260 -18.87 -2.96 -13.02
N LEU A 261 -18.41 -1.75 -13.34
CA LEU A 261 -18.71 -1.11 -14.62
C LEU A 261 -18.23 -1.96 -15.82
N ARG A 262 -17.02 -2.52 -15.75
CA ARG A 262 -16.52 -3.44 -16.78
C ARG A 262 -17.37 -4.70 -16.89
N HIS A 263 -17.84 -5.24 -15.77
CA HIS A 263 -18.70 -6.42 -15.78
C HIS A 263 -20.04 -6.11 -16.48
N MET A 264 -20.72 -5.04 -16.09
CA MET A 264 -21.97 -4.59 -16.72
C MET A 264 -21.81 -4.25 -18.21
N ALA A 265 -20.65 -3.68 -18.60
CA ALA A 265 -20.37 -3.34 -19.99
C ALA A 265 -20.08 -4.55 -20.89
N LEU A 266 -19.61 -5.67 -20.33
CA LEU A 266 -19.08 -6.80 -21.11
C LEU A 266 -19.87 -8.10 -20.94
N TYR A 267 -20.73 -8.20 -19.93
CA TYR A 267 -21.47 -9.41 -19.63
C TYR A 267 -22.99 -9.13 -19.61
N ASP A 268 -23.77 -10.14 -19.93
CA ASP A 268 -25.23 -10.13 -19.81
C ASP A 268 -25.64 -10.35 -18.36
N ASP A 269 -26.39 -9.43 -17.79
CA ASP A 269 -26.78 -9.44 -16.36
C ASP A 269 -27.65 -10.65 -15.99
N LEU A 270 -28.41 -11.21 -16.93
CA LEU A 270 -29.29 -12.34 -16.66
C LEU A 270 -28.53 -13.64 -16.59
N THR A 271 -27.69 -13.91 -17.60
CA THR A 271 -27.03 -15.22 -17.77
C THR A 271 -25.58 -15.25 -17.26
N GLY A 272 -24.97 -14.10 -17.04
CA GLY A 272 -23.54 -13.96 -16.70
C GLY A 272 -22.59 -14.30 -17.86
N LEU A 273 -23.11 -14.58 -19.05
CA LEU A 273 -22.31 -14.82 -20.25
C LEU A 273 -21.77 -13.50 -20.84
N PRO A 274 -20.70 -13.54 -21.64
CA PRO A 274 -20.34 -12.47 -22.53
C PRO A 274 -21.54 -11.88 -23.26
N ASN A 275 -21.65 -10.54 -23.28
CA ASN A 275 -22.66 -9.85 -24.07
C ASN A 275 -22.15 -9.61 -25.51
N ARG A 276 -22.92 -8.92 -26.32
CA ARG A 276 -22.59 -8.63 -27.72
C ARG A 276 -21.25 -7.87 -27.87
N VAL A 277 -20.96 -6.94 -26.94
CA VAL A 277 -19.72 -6.16 -26.98
C VAL A 277 -18.50 -7.05 -26.76
N LEU A 278 -18.55 -7.93 -25.78
CA LEU A 278 -17.46 -8.85 -25.51
C LEU A 278 -17.36 -9.95 -26.60
N LEU A 279 -18.48 -10.36 -27.18
CA LEU A 279 -18.51 -11.27 -28.32
C LEU A 279 -17.74 -10.69 -29.52
N GLU A 280 -18.00 -9.43 -29.88
CA GLU A 280 -17.30 -8.76 -30.98
C GLU A 280 -15.79 -8.69 -30.74
N ASP A 281 -15.37 -8.36 -29.53
CA ASP A 281 -13.95 -8.38 -29.13
C ASP A 281 -13.33 -9.79 -29.31
N ARG A 282 -14.04 -10.84 -28.86
CA ARG A 282 -13.57 -12.24 -28.99
C ARG A 282 -13.46 -12.69 -30.43
N LEU A 283 -14.38 -12.28 -31.29
CA LEU A 283 -14.32 -12.55 -32.72
C LEU A 283 -13.11 -11.89 -33.37
N VAL A 284 -12.83 -10.62 -33.05
CA VAL A 284 -11.63 -9.92 -33.53
C VAL A 284 -10.37 -10.66 -33.12
N HIS A 285 -10.28 -11.06 -31.84
CA HIS A 285 -9.13 -11.82 -31.34
C HIS A 285 -8.97 -13.17 -32.03
N SER A 286 -10.05 -13.92 -32.26
CA SER A 286 -10.03 -15.20 -32.96
C SER A 286 -9.58 -15.05 -34.40
N LYS A 287 -10.05 -14.01 -35.11
CA LYS A 287 -9.61 -13.69 -36.46
C LYS A 287 -8.11 -13.39 -36.51
N HIS A 288 -7.63 -12.48 -35.67
CA HIS A 288 -6.18 -12.17 -35.59
C HIS A 288 -5.32 -13.40 -35.28
N ARG A 289 -5.85 -14.33 -34.47
CA ARG A 289 -5.16 -15.59 -34.16
C ARG A 289 -5.14 -16.50 -35.36
N ALA A 290 -6.28 -16.68 -36.07
CA ALA A 290 -6.41 -17.48 -37.25
C ALA A 290 -5.47 -17.00 -38.39
N ASP A 291 -5.43 -15.68 -38.62
CA ASP A 291 -4.54 -15.04 -39.61
C ASP A 291 -3.06 -15.31 -39.34
N ARG A 292 -2.65 -15.41 -38.05
CA ARG A 292 -1.25 -15.70 -37.68
C ARG A 292 -0.89 -17.17 -37.70
N CYS A 293 -1.81 -18.03 -37.22
CA CYS A 293 -1.50 -19.45 -37.03
C CYS A 293 -1.97 -20.33 -38.17
N GLY A 294 -2.76 -19.80 -39.12
CA GLY A 294 -3.31 -20.56 -40.25
C GLY A 294 -4.41 -21.55 -39.84
N LYS A 295 -4.88 -21.53 -38.56
CA LYS A 295 -5.92 -22.44 -38.11
C LYS A 295 -7.29 -21.75 -38.19
N PRO A 296 -8.34 -22.42 -38.70
CA PRO A 296 -9.68 -21.85 -38.78
C PRO A 296 -10.31 -21.71 -37.40
N PHE A 297 -11.35 -20.86 -37.29
CA PHE A 297 -12.24 -20.79 -36.15
C PHE A 297 -13.71 -20.86 -36.59
N GLY A 298 -14.60 -21.33 -35.71
CA GLY A 298 -16.00 -21.50 -36.02
C GLY A 298 -16.90 -20.48 -35.25
N VAL A 299 -17.98 -20.07 -35.91
CA VAL A 299 -19.05 -19.27 -35.29
C VAL A 299 -20.34 -20.06 -35.36
N MET A 300 -21.03 -20.22 -34.22
CA MET A 300 -22.34 -20.84 -34.15
C MET A 300 -23.34 -19.80 -33.66
N PHE A 301 -24.43 -19.62 -34.40
CA PHE A 301 -25.59 -18.84 -33.99
C PHE A 301 -26.69 -19.82 -33.54
N ILE A 302 -27.23 -19.61 -32.35
CA ILE A 302 -28.14 -20.55 -31.68
C ILE A 302 -29.37 -19.76 -31.22
N ASP A 303 -30.54 -20.29 -31.50
CA ASP A 303 -31.82 -19.74 -31.05
C ASP A 303 -32.61 -20.87 -30.34
N LEU A 304 -33.21 -20.54 -29.19
CA LEU A 304 -34.02 -21.49 -28.43
C LEU A 304 -35.40 -21.61 -29.01
N ASP A 305 -35.68 -22.77 -29.59
CA ASP A 305 -36.97 -23.01 -30.25
C ASP A 305 -38.13 -22.92 -29.26
N ARG A 306 -39.20 -22.18 -29.67
CA ARG A 306 -40.44 -22.01 -28.90
C ARG A 306 -40.23 -21.37 -27.51
N PHE A 307 -39.21 -20.52 -27.35
CA PHE A 307 -38.96 -19.81 -26.09
C PHE A 307 -40.11 -18.81 -25.76
N LYS A 308 -40.63 -18.09 -26.77
CA LYS A 308 -41.77 -17.17 -26.59
C LYS A 308 -42.99 -17.82 -25.96
N PRO A 309 -43.53 -18.98 -26.46
CA PRO A 309 -44.57 -19.73 -25.76
C PRO A 309 -44.30 -20.05 -24.30
N VAL A 310 -43.06 -20.32 -23.90
CA VAL A 310 -42.74 -20.55 -22.48
C VAL A 310 -42.98 -19.27 -21.66
N ASN A 311 -42.55 -18.11 -22.16
CA ASN A 311 -42.86 -16.83 -21.52
C ASN A 311 -44.36 -16.55 -21.45
N ASP A 312 -45.07 -16.80 -22.54
CA ASP A 312 -46.51 -16.54 -22.61
C ASP A 312 -47.32 -17.45 -21.67
N CYS A 313 -46.90 -18.71 -21.48
CA CYS A 313 -47.60 -19.71 -20.62
C CYS A 313 -47.20 -19.64 -19.15
N PHE A 314 -45.91 -19.42 -18.86
CA PHE A 314 -45.33 -19.58 -17.50
C PHE A 314 -44.79 -18.25 -16.93
N GLY A 315 -44.82 -17.19 -17.71
CA GLY A 315 -44.32 -15.85 -17.32
C GLY A 315 -42.79 -15.68 -17.49
N HIS A 316 -42.35 -14.41 -17.56
CA HIS A 316 -40.95 -14.04 -17.81
C HIS A 316 -39.97 -14.60 -16.77
N GLY A 317 -40.38 -14.77 -15.49
CA GLY A 317 -39.55 -15.32 -14.47
C GLY A 317 -39.09 -16.77 -14.71
N VAL A 318 -39.99 -17.59 -15.32
CA VAL A 318 -39.66 -18.97 -15.73
C VAL A 318 -38.76 -18.94 -16.97
N GLY A 319 -39.06 -18.06 -17.93
CA GLY A 319 -38.19 -17.85 -19.09
C GLY A 319 -36.77 -17.41 -18.74
N ASP A 320 -36.63 -16.50 -17.78
CA ASP A 320 -35.31 -16.06 -17.28
C ASP A 320 -34.52 -17.21 -16.65
N GLN A 321 -35.17 -18.07 -15.86
CA GLN A 321 -34.52 -19.26 -15.30
C GLN A 321 -34.14 -20.28 -16.38
N LEU A 322 -34.99 -20.43 -17.40
CA LEU A 322 -34.70 -21.28 -18.55
C LEU A 322 -33.47 -20.75 -19.34
N LEU A 323 -33.39 -19.45 -19.57
CA LEU A 323 -32.22 -18.83 -20.21
C LEU A 323 -30.92 -19.06 -19.41
N LYS A 324 -30.98 -18.93 -18.09
CA LYS A 324 -29.83 -19.26 -17.20
C LYS A 324 -29.41 -20.72 -17.30
N ALA A 325 -30.41 -21.63 -17.32
CA ALA A 325 -30.14 -23.05 -17.45
C ALA A 325 -29.56 -23.42 -18.82
N ALA A 326 -30.08 -22.83 -19.91
CA ALA A 326 -29.56 -22.98 -21.25
C ALA A 326 -28.11 -22.46 -21.37
N ALA A 327 -27.84 -21.25 -20.83
CA ALA A 327 -26.51 -20.69 -20.75
C ALA A 327 -25.49 -21.62 -20.06
N GLY A 328 -25.89 -22.23 -18.93
CA GLY A 328 -25.05 -23.19 -18.23
C GLY A 328 -24.77 -24.46 -19.04
N ARG A 329 -25.78 -24.99 -19.75
CA ARG A 329 -25.59 -26.17 -20.63
C ARG A 329 -24.66 -25.84 -21.82
N LEU A 330 -24.86 -24.70 -22.47
CA LEU A 330 -24.02 -24.25 -23.57
C LEU A 330 -22.58 -24.10 -23.13
N ALA A 331 -22.32 -23.44 -22.00
CA ALA A 331 -20.99 -23.27 -21.44
C ALA A 331 -20.32 -24.63 -21.10
N GLY A 332 -21.09 -25.63 -20.64
CA GLY A 332 -20.60 -26.98 -20.38
C GLY A 332 -20.30 -27.82 -21.64
N CYS A 333 -20.74 -27.38 -22.81
CA CYS A 333 -20.49 -28.09 -24.07
C CYS A 333 -19.18 -27.73 -24.75
N VAL A 334 -18.61 -26.59 -24.43
CA VAL A 334 -17.43 -26.01 -25.11
C VAL A 334 -16.20 -26.01 -24.20
N ARG A 335 -15.04 -25.76 -24.78
CA ARG A 335 -13.76 -25.66 -24.08
C ARG A 335 -13.61 -24.29 -23.39
N LYS A 336 -12.63 -24.17 -22.51
CA LYS A 336 -12.33 -22.92 -21.80
C LYS A 336 -11.86 -21.78 -22.73
N GLU A 337 -11.23 -22.14 -23.84
CA GLU A 337 -10.74 -21.23 -24.87
C GLU A 337 -11.86 -20.69 -25.76
N ASP A 338 -12.99 -21.42 -25.82
CA ASP A 338 -14.17 -21.02 -26.60
C ASP A 338 -14.97 -19.97 -25.84
N THR A 339 -15.76 -19.20 -26.59
CA THR A 339 -16.59 -18.15 -25.99
C THR A 339 -18.06 -18.48 -26.25
N VAL A 340 -18.87 -18.53 -25.21
CA VAL A 340 -20.33 -18.54 -25.29
C VAL A 340 -20.82 -17.16 -24.91
N ALA A 341 -21.61 -16.51 -25.77
CA ALA A 341 -22.17 -15.19 -25.56
C ALA A 341 -23.69 -15.21 -25.73
N ARG A 342 -24.39 -14.32 -25.03
CA ARG A 342 -25.80 -14.04 -25.32
C ARG A 342 -25.88 -12.77 -26.16
N ALA A 343 -26.42 -12.90 -27.40
CA ALA A 343 -26.54 -11.80 -28.32
C ALA A 343 -27.77 -10.92 -28.02
N GLY A 344 -28.86 -11.50 -27.49
CA GLY A 344 -30.07 -10.86 -27.06
C GLY A 344 -31.24 -11.85 -27.02
N GLY A 345 -32.32 -11.54 -26.27
CA GLY A 345 -33.47 -12.40 -26.21
C GLY A 345 -33.15 -13.85 -25.88
N ASP A 346 -33.50 -14.76 -26.79
CA ASP A 346 -33.24 -16.21 -26.76
C ASP A 346 -32.07 -16.64 -27.67
N GLU A 347 -31.25 -15.68 -28.16
CA GLU A 347 -30.18 -15.90 -29.08
C GLU A 347 -28.84 -16.00 -28.36
N PHE A 348 -28.09 -17.03 -28.68
CA PHE A 348 -26.71 -17.27 -28.18
C PHE A 348 -25.76 -17.41 -29.36
N VAL A 349 -24.53 -16.93 -29.18
CA VAL A 349 -23.46 -17.10 -30.14
C VAL A 349 -22.26 -17.78 -29.48
N ILE A 350 -21.71 -18.78 -30.16
CA ILE A 350 -20.51 -19.47 -29.71
C ILE A 350 -19.39 -19.23 -30.72
N VAL A 351 -18.22 -18.86 -30.19
CA VAL A 351 -16.98 -18.79 -30.97
C VAL A 351 -16.09 -19.94 -30.53
N LEU A 352 -15.84 -20.87 -31.44
CA LEU A 352 -14.87 -21.96 -31.29
C LEU A 352 -13.51 -21.42 -31.75
N ALA A 353 -12.66 -21.06 -30.80
CA ALA A 353 -11.49 -20.21 -31.01
C ALA A 353 -10.39 -20.81 -31.90
N GLU A 354 -10.30 -22.14 -31.98
CA GLU A 354 -9.32 -22.84 -32.78
C GLU A 354 -9.87 -24.22 -33.20
N LEU A 355 -9.86 -24.51 -34.48
CA LEU A 355 -10.29 -25.78 -35.03
C LEU A 355 -9.14 -26.48 -35.71
N ASP A 356 -9.03 -27.80 -35.55
CA ASP A 356 -8.11 -28.61 -36.35
C ASP A 356 -8.75 -28.96 -37.69
N ASN A 357 -10.08 -29.14 -37.73
CA ASN A 357 -10.85 -29.35 -38.96
C ASN A 357 -12.20 -28.59 -38.87
N ALA A 358 -12.64 -28.00 -39.97
CA ALA A 358 -13.94 -27.35 -40.09
C ALA A 358 -15.13 -28.27 -39.68
N ALA A 359 -15.01 -29.57 -39.96
CA ALA A 359 -16.01 -30.59 -39.58
C ALA A 359 -16.21 -30.73 -38.07
N ASP A 360 -15.24 -30.32 -37.24
CA ASP A 360 -15.31 -30.41 -35.77
C ASP A 360 -16.42 -29.51 -35.23
N THR A 361 -16.75 -28.42 -35.93
CA THR A 361 -17.87 -27.55 -35.57
C THR A 361 -19.19 -28.32 -35.50
N ALA A 362 -19.44 -29.22 -36.47
CA ALA A 362 -20.66 -30.03 -36.49
C ALA A 362 -20.72 -31.04 -35.35
N ILE A 363 -19.57 -31.50 -34.83
CA ILE A 363 -19.47 -32.41 -33.69
C ILE A 363 -19.93 -31.63 -32.40
N VAL A 364 -19.38 -30.42 -32.20
CA VAL A 364 -19.76 -29.58 -31.08
C VAL A 364 -21.23 -29.16 -31.18
N GLY A 365 -21.69 -28.79 -32.38
CA GLY A 365 -23.09 -28.44 -32.62
C GLY A 365 -24.07 -29.58 -32.27
N ARG A 366 -23.75 -30.83 -32.64
CA ARG A 366 -24.56 -32.01 -32.26
C ARG A 366 -24.60 -32.24 -30.75
N LYS A 367 -23.44 -32.05 -30.08
CA LYS A 367 -23.37 -32.14 -28.61
C LYS A 367 -24.27 -31.08 -27.95
N ILE A 368 -24.24 -29.86 -28.44
CA ILE A 368 -25.08 -28.75 -27.96
C ILE A 368 -26.55 -29.06 -28.17
N LEU A 369 -26.96 -29.53 -29.37
CA LEU A 369 -28.32 -29.93 -29.65
C LEU A 369 -28.83 -31.01 -28.69
N ALA A 370 -28.03 -32.04 -28.48
CA ALA A 370 -28.35 -33.13 -27.55
C ALA A 370 -28.57 -32.60 -26.11
N GLU A 371 -27.72 -31.69 -25.65
CA GLU A 371 -27.86 -31.12 -24.30
C GLU A 371 -29.05 -30.15 -24.21
N LEU A 372 -29.36 -29.35 -25.23
CA LEU A 372 -30.52 -28.46 -25.26
C LEU A 372 -31.85 -29.23 -25.34
N SER A 373 -31.86 -30.40 -26.00
CA SER A 373 -33.06 -31.26 -26.13
C SER A 373 -33.40 -32.05 -24.85
N ARG A 374 -32.52 -32.05 -23.84
CA ARG A 374 -32.82 -32.65 -22.53
C ARG A 374 -33.82 -31.82 -21.76
N PRO A 375 -34.76 -32.40 -21.02
CA PRO A 375 -35.72 -31.64 -20.19
C PRO A 375 -35.02 -30.60 -19.31
N PHE A 376 -35.59 -29.43 -19.22
CA PHE A 376 -35.17 -28.38 -18.27
C PHE A 376 -36.10 -28.39 -17.07
N PHE A 377 -35.55 -28.47 -15.88
CA PHE A 377 -36.31 -28.38 -14.64
C PHE A 377 -36.16 -26.99 -14.05
N VAL A 378 -37.26 -26.21 -14.10
CA VAL A 378 -37.32 -24.85 -13.60
C VAL A 378 -38.36 -24.77 -12.49
N GLY A 379 -37.93 -24.70 -11.24
CA GLY A 379 -38.83 -24.89 -10.10
C GLY A 379 -39.50 -26.26 -10.16
N ASN A 380 -40.83 -26.25 -10.20
CA ASN A 380 -41.64 -27.51 -10.30
C ASN A 380 -42.09 -27.80 -11.75
N GLN A 381 -41.55 -27.08 -12.74
CA GLN A 381 -41.94 -27.24 -14.15
C GLN A 381 -40.87 -28.00 -14.91
N GLU A 382 -41.30 -29.00 -15.66
CA GLU A 382 -40.50 -29.69 -16.65
C GLU A 382 -40.79 -29.02 -18.03
N LEU A 383 -39.76 -28.44 -18.61
CA LEU A 383 -39.85 -27.71 -19.90
C LEU A 383 -39.07 -28.48 -20.96
N ASN A 384 -39.72 -28.80 -22.06
CA ASN A 384 -39.10 -29.43 -23.21
C ASN A 384 -38.95 -28.43 -24.32
N ILE A 385 -37.72 -27.90 -24.50
CA ILE A 385 -37.37 -27.02 -25.60
C ILE A 385 -36.21 -27.61 -26.39
N SER A 386 -35.96 -27.07 -27.56
CA SER A 386 -34.81 -27.44 -28.39
C SER A 386 -34.08 -26.18 -28.86
N GLY A 387 -33.12 -26.32 -29.71
CA GLY A 387 -32.42 -25.20 -30.33
C GLY A 387 -32.22 -25.40 -31.85
N SER A 388 -32.20 -24.31 -32.55
CA SER A 388 -31.80 -24.25 -33.96
C SER A 388 -30.41 -23.63 -34.06
N ILE A 389 -29.48 -24.31 -34.72
CA ILE A 389 -28.05 -23.94 -34.77
C ILE A 389 -27.60 -23.70 -36.21
N GLY A 390 -27.05 -22.53 -36.48
CA GLY A 390 -26.34 -22.26 -37.72
C GLY A 390 -24.85 -22.11 -37.50
N ILE A 391 -24.04 -22.59 -38.38
CA ILE A 391 -22.59 -22.67 -38.28
C ILE A 391 -21.94 -21.99 -39.48
N SER A 392 -20.93 -21.16 -39.26
CA SER A 392 -20.01 -20.65 -40.28
C SER A 392 -18.58 -20.79 -39.80
N VAL A 393 -17.64 -20.92 -40.74
CA VAL A 393 -16.22 -21.16 -40.48
C VAL A 393 -15.36 -20.12 -41.18
N TYR A 394 -14.47 -19.49 -40.45
CA TYR A 394 -13.44 -18.61 -41.01
C TYR A 394 -12.23 -19.42 -41.49
N PRO A 395 -11.63 -19.09 -42.65
CA PRO A 395 -12.01 -18.05 -43.62
C PRO A 395 -13.01 -18.54 -44.69
N GLN A 396 -13.41 -19.81 -44.66
CA GLN A 396 -14.15 -20.50 -45.72
C GLN A 396 -15.51 -19.83 -46.03
N ASP A 397 -16.23 -19.43 -44.99
CA ASP A 397 -17.59 -18.88 -45.09
C ASP A 397 -17.62 -17.35 -44.99
N GLY A 398 -16.46 -16.70 -44.93
CA GLY A 398 -16.34 -15.24 -44.93
C GLY A 398 -15.01 -14.76 -44.37
N ASN A 399 -14.54 -13.64 -44.91
CA ASN A 399 -13.28 -12.98 -44.47
C ASN A 399 -13.55 -11.82 -43.50
N ASP A 400 -14.81 -11.43 -43.35
CA ASP A 400 -15.27 -10.37 -42.48
C ASP A 400 -16.13 -10.95 -41.36
N LEU A 401 -16.00 -10.41 -40.14
CA LEU A 401 -16.69 -10.89 -38.94
C LEU A 401 -18.21 -10.71 -39.03
N ALA A 402 -18.65 -9.59 -39.62
CA ALA A 402 -20.07 -9.34 -39.82
C ALA A 402 -20.68 -10.34 -40.82
N ALA A 403 -19.97 -10.65 -41.88
CA ALA A 403 -20.37 -11.67 -42.84
C ALA A 403 -20.45 -13.07 -42.22
N LEU A 404 -19.49 -13.44 -41.35
CA LEU A 404 -19.50 -14.72 -40.65
C LEU A 404 -20.72 -14.86 -39.73
N LEU A 405 -21.01 -13.81 -38.93
CA LEU A 405 -22.19 -13.80 -38.06
C LEU A 405 -23.48 -13.90 -38.88
N ALA A 406 -23.61 -13.11 -39.95
CA ALA A 406 -24.77 -13.15 -40.82
C ALA A 406 -24.94 -14.50 -41.53
N ASN A 407 -23.86 -15.15 -41.92
CA ASN A 407 -23.90 -16.47 -42.54
C ASN A 407 -24.26 -17.58 -41.54
N ALA A 408 -23.79 -17.49 -40.30
CA ALA A 408 -24.22 -18.38 -39.21
C ALA A 408 -25.73 -18.18 -38.90
N ASP A 409 -26.19 -16.94 -38.82
CA ASP A 409 -27.63 -16.63 -38.64
C ASP A 409 -28.49 -17.15 -39.78
N THR A 410 -28.06 -16.94 -41.04
CA THR A 410 -28.74 -17.50 -42.23
C THR A 410 -28.86 -19.03 -42.12
N ALA A 411 -27.78 -19.73 -41.74
CA ALA A 411 -27.80 -21.19 -41.59
C ALA A 411 -28.74 -21.62 -40.45
N MET A 412 -28.78 -20.89 -39.34
CA MET A 412 -29.72 -21.13 -38.21
C MET A 412 -31.19 -20.96 -38.68
N TYR A 413 -31.47 -19.91 -39.48
CA TYR A 413 -32.80 -19.71 -40.00
C TYR A 413 -33.24 -20.87 -40.92
N HIS A 414 -32.35 -21.44 -41.72
CA HIS A 414 -32.64 -22.66 -42.47
C HIS A 414 -32.94 -23.85 -41.55
N ALA A 415 -32.21 -24.05 -40.48
CA ALA A 415 -32.49 -25.09 -39.49
C ALA A 415 -33.92 -24.91 -38.89
N LYS A 416 -34.33 -23.67 -38.59
CA LYS A 416 -35.69 -23.37 -38.12
C LYS A 416 -36.77 -23.73 -39.14
N LYS A 417 -36.55 -23.42 -40.44
CA LYS A 417 -37.52 -23.71 -41.52
C LYS A 417 -37.67 -25.21 -41.79
N GLU A 418 -36.61 -25.98 -41.63
CA GLU A 418 -36.59 -27.41 -41.87
C GLU A 418 -37.12 -28.28 -40.74
N GLY A 419 -37.76 -27.67 -39.74
CA GLY A 419 -38.43 -28.40 -38.67
C GLY A 419 -37.88 -28.12 -37.26
N ARG A 420 -36.96 -27.20 -37.11
CA ARG A 420 -36.28 -26.88 -35.80
C ARG A 420 -35.49 -28.07 -35.26
N ASN A 421 -35.01 -27.92 -34.00
CA ASN A 421 -34.21 -28.95 -33.33
C ASN A 421 -33.14 -29.55 -34.27
N GLY A 422 -32.37 -28.68 -34.90
CA GLY A 422 -31.39 -29.11 -35.90
C GLY A 422 -30.23 -28.14 -36.06
N LEU A 423 -29.22 -28.59 -36.77
CA LEU A 423 -28.07 -27.74 -37.11
C LEU A 423 -27.90 -27.70 -38.65
N ARG A 424 -27.41 -26.55 -39.12
CA ARG A 424 -26.98 -26.34 -40.50
C ARG A 424 -25.63 -25.68 -40.52
N VAL A 425 -24.74 -26.19 -41.38
CA VAL A 425 -23.50 -25.51 -41.75
C VAL A 425 -23.82 -24.64 -42.98
N PHE A 426 -23.35 -23.42 -42.94
CA PHE A 426 -23.57 -22.46 -44.01
C PHE A 426 -22.99 -23.01 -45.35
N VAL A 427 -23.78 -22.78 -46.38
CA VAL A 427 -23.38 -22.95 -47.80
C VAL A 427 -23.82 -21.76 -48.61
N ALA A 428 -23.07 -21.36 -49.63
CA ALA A 428 -23.30 -20.11 -50.38
C ALA A 428 -24.71 -19.99 -50.95
N ASP A 429 -25.32 -21.10 -51.33
CA ASP A 429 -26.67 -21.17 -51.92
C ASP A 429 -27.77 -20.75 -50.91
N MET A 430 -27.50 -20.78 -49.60
CA MET A 430 -28.44 -20.37 -48.55
C MET A 430 -28.78 -18.86 -48.56
N ARG A 431 -27.91 -18.05 -49.19
CA ARG A 431 -28.14 -16.59 -49.31
C ARG A 431 -29.29 -16.23 -50.29
N ASN A 432 -29.67 -17.13 -51.16
CA ASN A 432 -30.63 -16.83 -52.24
C ASN A 432 -32.09 -17.06 -51.85
N VAL A 433 -32.42 -17.26 -50.56
CA VAL A 433 -33.78 -17.48 -50.07
C VAL A 433 -34.35 -16.15 -49.59
N PRO A 434 -35.49 -15.64 -50.17
CA PRO A 434 -36.13 -14.42 -49.70
C PRO A 434 -36.58 -14.53 -48.24
N GLY A 435 -36.12 -13.64 -47.38
CA GLY A 435 -36.54 -13.54 -45.98
C GLY A 435 -35.41 -13.78 -44.93
N ALA A 436 -34.15 -13.76 -45.32
CA ALA A 436 -32.99 -13.94 -44.41
C ALA A 436 -32.28 -12.59 -44.13
N ALA A 437 -33.03 -11.56 -43.78
CA ALA A 437 -32.47 -10.30 -43.28
C ALA A 437 -33.58 -9.47 -42.62
N THR A 438 -33.69 -9.55 -41.30
CA THR A 438 -34.29 -8.48 -40.46
C THR A 438 -33.54 -8.38 -39.15
#